data_afaa4565455ee50ebfa8b4cae6f339d0
#
_entry.id   afaa4565455ee50ebfa8b4cae6f339d0
#
_cell.length_a   1.000
_cell.length_b   1.000
_cell.length_c   1.000
_cell.angle_alpha   90.00
_cell.angle_beta   90.00
_cell.angle_gamma   90.00
#
_symmetry.space_group_name_H-M   'P 1'
#
loop_
_entity.id
_entity.type
_entity.pdbx_description
1 polymer ?
#
loop_
_entity_poly.entity_id
_entity_poly.type
_entity_poly.pdbx_seq_one_letter_code
_entity_poly.pdbx_strand_id
1 'polypeptide(L)'
;MEQFIGVLLLVAGGFSAASFYVPSHAVKKWSWETYWISLGLIAWLVMPTVAGLLTTPDVFGILGQSPVKSLAGAYGFGALWGFGGLMCGLGLRYLGLSLGQSVSLGVCSIVGTLVPAAIDGKIGLLVTTLPGAVVLLGFLVCLAGTALCGYAGVLKERLLTDDQKKASVKEFSLAKGITLAVLGGIMSASMAFAFTAGAPIAKVAVQAGSAEVFKNMPLLVLALAGGFTTNFISTMIATAKKKAFVDYVVKPRSTRSEEHTSELQSRSDL
;
A
#
# COMPACT_ATOMS: atom_id res chain seq x y z
N MET A 1 17.85 -2.73 23.68
CA MET A 1 18.49 -2.55 22.35
C MET A 1 17.57 -3.00 21.21
N GLU A 2 16.95 -4.17 21.29
CA GLU A 2 16.02 -4.69 20.24
C GLU A 2 14.83 -3.79 19.97
N GLN A 3 14.18 -3.25 21.00
CA GLN A 3 13.06 -2.31 20.86
C GLN A 3 13.45 -1.03 20.10
N PHE A 4 14.64 -0.50 20.38
CA PHE A 4 15.15 0.69 19.70
C PHE A 4 15.43 0.43 18.21
N ILE A 5 16.02 -0.73 17.90
CA ILE A 5 16.20 -1.17 16.49
C ILE A 5 14.85 -1.31 15.80
N GLY A 6 13.84 -1.88 16.47
CA GLY A 6 12.48 -1.99 15.95
C GLY A 6 11.87 -0.64 15.59
N VAL A 7 12.04 0.38 16.47
CA VAL A 7 11.57 1.75 16.19
C VAL A 7 12.31 2.35 15.00
N LEU A 8 13.63 2.20 14.89
CA LEU A 8 14.39 2.70 13.74
C LEU A 8 13.94 2.05 12.42
N LEU A 9 13.68 0.74 12.44
CA LEU A 9 13.15 0.03 11.26
C LEU A 9 11.75 0.53 10.88
N LEU A 10 10.88 0.82 11.84
CA LEU A 10 9.56 1.41 11.58
C LEU A 10 9.68 2.81 10.96
N VAL A 11 10.59 3.65 11.46
CA VAL A 11 10.85 4.98 10.89
C VAL A 11 11.36 4.87 9.45
N ALA A 12 12.33 3.98 9.20
CA ALA A 12 12.85 3.74 7.85
C ALA A 12 11.77 3.20 6.90
N GLY A 13 10.93 2.27 7.39
CA GLY A 13 9.78 1.75 6.65
C GLY A 13 8.74 2.83 6.32
N GLY A 14 8.43 3.70 7.27
CA GLY A 14 7.53 4.83 7.09
C GLY A 14 8.06 5.83 6.06
N PHE A 15 9.35 6.15 6.10
CA PHE A 15 9.99 7.00 5.09
C PHE A 15 9.95 6.37 3.70
N SER A 16 10.26 5.07 3.60
CA SER A 16 10.18 4.33 2.33
C SER A 16 8.76 4.31 1.77
N ALA A 17 7.75 4.08 2.63
CA ALA A 17 6.35 4.10 2.23
C ALA A 17 5.89 5.49 1.75
N ALA A 18 6.32 6.56 2.41
CA ALA A 18 6.04 7.94 1.99
C ALA A 18 6.71 8.28 0.65
N SER A 19 7.89 7.73 0.39
CA SER A 19 8.66 7.95 -0.84
C SER A 19 8.21 7.08 -2.02
N PHE A 20 7.29 6.14 -1.81
CA PHE A 20 6.87 5.14 -2.81
C PHE A 20 6.36 5.76 -4.12
N TYR A 21 5.70 6.92 -4.03
CA TYR A 21 5.15 7.62 -5.19
C TYR A 21 6.11 8.60 -5.86
N VAL A 22 7.27 8.90 -5.25
CA VAL A 22 8.22 9.89 -5.78
C VAL A 22 8.66 9.58 -7.21
N PRO A 23 8.97 8.32 -7.59
CA PRO A 23 9.36 7.99 -8.95
C PRO A 23 8.30 8.32 -10.01
N SER A 24 7.01 8.40 -9.64
CA SER A 24 5.92 8.73 -10.57
C SER A 24 6.08 10.13 -11.20
N HIS A 25 6.70 11.06 -10.48
CA HIS A 25 6.95 12.40 -10.98
C HIS A 25 7.98 12.47 -12.10
N ALA A 26 8.86 11.47 -12.20
CA ALA A 26 9.88 11.38 -13.25
C ALA A 26 9.36 10.71 -14.53
N VAL A 27 8.23 9.99 -14.47
CA VAL A 27 7.66 9.21 -15.59
C VAL A 27 6.45 9.94 -16.15
N LYS A 28 6.66 10.85 -17.11
CA LYS A 28 5.58 11.72 -17.63
C LYS A 28 4.83 11.16 -18.85
N LYS A 29 5.42 10.23 -19.60
CA LYS A 29 4.84 9.73 -20.88
C LYS A 29 4.06 8.43 -20.78
N TRP A 30 4.18 7.72 -19.68
CA TRP A 30 3.41 6.50 -19.47
C TRP A 30 2.03 6.82 -18.90
N SER A 31 1.03 6.07 -19.29
CA SER A 31 -0.24 6.07 -18.58
C SER A 31 -0.02 5.63 -17.13
N TRP A 32 -0.91 6.06 -16.25
CA TRP A 32 -0.87 5.66 -14.84
C TRP A 32 -0.88 4.14 -14.70
N GLU A 33 -1.65 3.45 -15.51
CA GLU A 33 -1.80 2.01 -15.52
C GLU A 33 -0.47 1.30 -15.82
N THR A 34 0.24 1.74 -16.85
CA THR A 34 1.55 1.19 -17.23
C THR A 34 2.59 1.40 -16.13
N TYR A 35 2.65 2.61 -15.58
CA TYR A 35 3.52 2.92 -14.44
C TYR A 35 3.18 2.04 -13.24
N TRP A 36 1.90 1.94 -12.87
CA TRP A 36 1.44 1.22 -11.69
C TRP A 36 1.76 -0.26 -11.73
N ILE A 37 1.55 -0.92 -12.87
CA ILE A 37 1.91 -2.34 -13.06
C ILE A 37 3.42 -2.55 -12.98
N SER A 38 4.21 -1.70 -13.64
CA SER A 38 5.67 -1.82 -13.63
C SER A 38 6.23 -1.66 -12.22
N LEU A 39 5.72 -0.67 -11.49
CA LEU A 39 6.07 -0.47 -10.09
C LEU A 39 5.62 -1.65 -9.22
N GLY A 40 4.39 -2.12 -9.40
CA GLY A 40 3.83 -3.25 -8.65
C GLY A 40 4.58 -4.56 -8.90
N LEU A 41 4.99 -4.83 -10.13
CA LEU A 41 5.82 -5.98 -10.47
C LEU A 41 7.13 -5.98 -9.67
N ILE A 42 7.80 -4.85 -9.63
CA ILE A 42 9.06 -4.71 -8.87
C ILE A 42 8.79 -4.77 -7.37
N ALA A 43 7.87 -3.95 -6.86
CA ALA A 43 7.66 -3.77 -5.43
C ALA A 43 6.97 -4.96 -4.74
N TRP A 44 6.09 -5.68 -5.44
CA TRP A 44 5.26 -6.73 -4.83
C TRP A 44 5.61 -8.15 -5.26
N LEU A 45 6.36 -8.34 -6.34
CA LEU A 45 6.86 -9.65 -6.74
C LEU A 45 8.37 -9.76 -6.66
N VAL A 46 9.10 -8.88 -7.36
CA VAL A 46 10.57 -9.03 -7.49
C VAL A 46 11.24 -8.76 -6.16
N MET A 47 11.02 -7.60 -5.56
CA MET A 47 11.72 -7.20 -4.33
C MET A 47 11.42 -8.11 -3.13
N PRO A 48 10.17 -8.49 -2.83
CA PRO A 48 9.90 -9.42 -1.74
C PRO A 48 10.50 -10.81 -1.97
N THR A 49 10.47 -11.29 -3.23
CA THR A 49 11.08 -12.59 -3.58
C THR A 49 12.58 -12.55 -3.41
N VAL A 50 13.25 -11.52 -3.92
CA VAL A 50 14.69 -11.34 -3.74
C VAL A 50 15.05 -11.21 -2.26
N ALA A 51 14.32 -10.38 -1.52
CA ALA A 51 14.54 -10.25 -0.07
C ALA A 51 14.32 -11.57 0.66
N GLY A 52 13.29 -12.32 0.31
CA GLY A 52 13.04 -13.66 0.86
C GLY A 52 14.19 -14.62 0.57
N LEU A 53 14.68 -14.69 -0.67
CA LEU A 53 15.79 -15.55 -1.06
C LEU A 53 17.11 -15.18 -0.36
N LEU A 54 17.31 -13.91 -0.02
CA LEU A 54 18.52 -13.46 0.68
C LEU A 54 18.47 -13.66 2.20
N THR A 55 17.27 -13.72 2.77
CA THR A 55 17.08 -13.72 4.24
C THR A 55 16.53 -15.04 4.80
N THR A 56 16.08 -15.93 3.92
CA THR A 56 15.45 -17.21 4.28
C THR A 56 16.16 -18.34 3.54
N PRO A 57 16.49 -19.47 4.18
CA PRO A 57 17.29 -20.53 3.56
C PRO A 57 16.66 -21.12 2.29
N ASP A 58 15.35 -21.36 2.30
CA ASP A 58 14.60 -21.93 1.17
C ASP A 58 13.15 -21.46 1.19
N VAL A 59 12.88 -20.29 0.61
CA VAL A 59 11.54 -19.67 0.56
C VAL A 59 10.51 -20.61 -0.05
N PHE A 60 10.83 -21.21 -1.19
CA PHE A 60 9.86 -22.03 -1.94
C PHE A 60 9.65 -23.40 -1.30
N GLY A 61 10.70 -24.01 -0.72
CA GLY A 61 10.57 -25.24 0.06
C GLY A 61 9.74 -25.03 1.32
N ILE A 62 9.92 -23.90 2.04
CA ILE A 62 9.09 -23.52 3.19
C ILE A 62 7.62 -23.38 2.77
N LEU A 63 7.34 -22.69 1.68
CA LEU A 63 5.97 -22.58 1.16
C LEU A 63 5.40 -23.95 0.77
N GLY A 64 6.19 -24.80 0.09
CA GLY A 64 5.77 -26.17 -0.28
C GLY A 64 5.45 -27.08 0.90
N GLN A 65 6.10 -26.89 2.07
CA GLN A 65 5.88 -27.65 3.29
C GLN A 65 4.81 -27.04 4.20
N SER A 66 4.33 -25.84 3.88
CA SER A 66 3.34 -25.12 4.69
C SER A 66 1.91 -25.63 4.46
N PRO A 67 1.01 -25.55 5.47
CA PRO A 67 -0.36 -26.00 5.33
C PRO A 67 -1.09 -25.22 4.22
N VAL A 68 -1.78 -25.92 3.32
CA VAL A 68 -2.52 -25.35 2.17
C VAL A 68 -3.52 -24.27 2.62
N LYS A 69 -4.21 -24.50 3.76
CA LYS A 69 -5.13 -23.50 4.34
C LYS A 69 -4.42 -22.17 4.66
N SER A 70 -3.20 -22.23 5.17
CA SER A 70 -2.41 -21.02 5.51
C SER A 70 -1.90 -20.34 4.25
N LEU A 71 -1.51 -21.11 3.23
CA LEU A 71 -1.11 -20.56 1.92
C LEU A 71 -2.30 -19.85 1.26
N ALA A 72 -3.46 -20.51 1.19
CA ALA A 72 -4.67 -19.95 0.61
C ALA A 72 -5.14 -18.70 1.38
N GLY A 73 -5.06 -18.72 2.72
CA GLY A 73 -5.40 -17.58 3.57
C GLY A 73 -4.47 -16.40 3.35
N ALA A 74 -3.15 -16.62 3.38
CA ALA A 74 -2.16 -15.56 3.14
C ALA A 74 -2.32 -14.93 1.76
N TYR A 75 -2.46 -15.73 0.71
CA TYR A 75 -2.67 -15.25 -0.65
C TYR A 75 -4.01 -14.53 -0.82
N GLY A 76 -5.10 -15.11 -0.32
CA GLY A 76 -6.46 -14.57 -0.45
C GLY A 76 -6.62 -13.24 0.28
N PHE A 77 -6.14 -13.13 1.52
CA PHE A 77 -6.13 -11.86 2.24
C PHE A 77 -5.17 -10.84 1.62
N GLY A 78 -4.06 -11.28 1.04
CA GLY A 78 -3.20 -10.45 0.23
C GLY A 78 -3.92 -9.89 -1.01
N ALA A 79 -4.70 -10.71 -1.70
CA ALA A 79 -5.52 -10.28 -2.84
C ALA A 79 -6.59 -9.25 -2.42
N LEU A 80 -7.24 -9.43 -1.27
CA LEU A 80 -8.17 -8.45 -0.71
C LEU A 80 -7.47 -7.13 -0.36
N TRP A 81 -6.25 -7.19 0.19
CA TRP A 81 -5.42 -6.01 0.44
C TRP A 81 -5.12 -5.26 -0.86
N GLY A 82 -4.76 -5.97 -1.92
CA GLY A 82 -4.53 -5.37 -3.24
C GLY A 82 -5.77 -4.66 -3.79
N PHE A 83 -6.95 -5.24 -3.63
CA PHE A 83 -8.23 -4.61 -3.99
C PHE A 83 -8.51 -3.38 -3.11
N GLY A 84 -8.19 -3.46 -1.81
CA GLY A 84 -8.26 -2.33 -0.90
C GLY A 84 -7.45 -1.13 -1.38
N GLY A 85 -6.23 -1.35 -1.86
CA GLY A 85 -5.38 -0.31 -2.44
C GLY A 85 -6.02 0.38 -3.65
N LEU A 86 -6.71 -0.36 -4.53
CA LEU A 86 -7.45 0.21 -5.66
C LEU A 86 -8.62 1.08 -5.19
N MET A 87 -9.39 0.61 -4.20
CA MET A 87 -10.50 1.39 -3.62
C MET A 87 -10.00 2.66 -2.93
N CYS A 88 -8.91 2.58 -2.18
CA CYS A 88 -8.23 3.76 -1.61
C CYS A 88 -7.83 4.75 -2.70
N GLY A 89 -7.19 4.30 -3.77
CA GLY A 89 -6.79 5.14 -4.90
C GLY A 89 -7.98 5.85 -5.56
N LEU A 90 -9.10 5.17 -5.73
CA LEU A 90 -10.35 5.79 -6.19
C LEU A 90 -10.90 6.79 -5.17
N GLY A 91 -10.85 6.46 -3.87
CA GLY A 91 -11.25 7.40 -2.81
C GLY A 91 -10.45 8.70 -2.85
N LEU A 92 -9.13 8.61 -3.06
CA LEU A 92 -8.25 9.77 -3.22
C LEU A 92 -8.64 10.64 -4.41
N ARG A 93 -9.10 10.03 -5.52
CA ARG A 93 -9.55 10.76 -6.70
C ARG A 93 -10.77 11.65 -6.42
N TYR A 94 -11.68 11.19 -5.54
CA TYR A 94 -12.90 11.92 -5.19
C TYR A 94 -12.74 12.86 -4.00
N LEU A 95 -11.88 12.56 -3.04
CA LEU A 95 -11.71 13.32 -1.79
C LEU A 95 -10.46 14.21 -1.77
N GLY A 96 -9.57 14.04 -2.74
CA GLY A 96 -8.21 14.58 -2.63
C GLY A 96 -7.30 13.72 -1.74
N LEU A 97 -6.00 13.97 -1.85
CA LEU A 97 -4.97 13.14 -1.20
C LEU A 97 -5.10 13.13 0.33
N SER A 98 -5.25 14.32 0.93
CA SER A 98 -5.22 14.47 2.38
C SER A 98 -6.41 13.81 3.06
N LEU A 99 -7.63 14.15 2.66
CA LEU A 99 -8.85 13.62 3.28
C LEU A 99 -9.04 12.12 2.96
N GLY A 100 -8.85 11.74 1.69
CA GLY A 100 -9.00 10.35 1.27
C GLY A 100 -8.02 9.42 1.97
N GLN A 101 -6.75 9.81 2.08
CA GLN A 101 -5.73 9.03 2.77
C GLN A 101 -6.02 8.94 4.28
N SER A 102 -6.42 10.05 4.91
CA SER A 102 -6.75 10.08 6.34
C SER A 102 -7.90 9.13 6.67
N VAL A 103 -8.99 9.16 5.89
CA VAL A 103 -10.13 8.24 6.10
C VAL A 103 -9.70 6.79 5.91
N SER A 104 -9.00 6.47 4.81
CA SER A 104 -8.56 5.11 4.51
C SER A 104 -7.63 4.55 5.59
N LEU A 105 -6.62 5.32 6.01
CA LEU A 105 -5.68 4.90 7.05
C LEU A 105 -6.34 4.78 8.42
N GLY A 106 -7.23 5.72 8.77
CA GLY A 106 -7.98 5.67 10.02
C GLY A 106 -8.82 4.39 10.12
N VAL A 107 -9.60 4.08 9.08
CA VAL A 107 -10.41 2.86 9.01
C VAL A 107 -9.53 1.60 9.00
N CYS A 108 -8.45 1.60 8.21
CA CYS A 108 -7.50 0.49 8.16
C CYS A 108 -6.90 0.21 9.55
N SER A 109 -6.53 1.25 10.29
CA SER A 109 -5.98 1.12 11.65
C SER A 109 -7.00 0.56 12.64
N ILE A 110 -8.26 1.05 12.58
CA ILE A 110 -9.33 0.54 13.42
C ILE A 110 -9.58 -0.95 13.16
N VAL A 111 -9.84 -1.30 11.92
CA VAL A 111 -10.17 -2.67 11.52
C VAL A 111 -8.99 -3.61 11.76
N GLY A 112 -7.79 -3.21 11.35
CA GLY A 112 -6.58 -4.03 11.48
C GLY A 112 -6.14 -4.28 12.92
N THR A 113 -6.49 -3.39 13.86
CA THR A 113 -6.14 -3.53 15.28
C THR A 113 -7.26 -4.24 16.07
N LEU A 114 -8.49 -3.78 15.92
CA LEU A 114 -9.59 -4.23 16.79
C LEU A 114 -10.18 -5.56 16.34
N VAL A 115 -10.29 -5.82 15.04
CA VAL A 115 -10.96 -7.04 14.55
C VAL A 115 -10.15 -8.30 14.89
N PRO A 116 -8.81 -8.37 14.68
CA PRO A 116 -8.04 -9.52 15.15
C PRO A 116 -8.09 -9.71 16.66
N ALA A 117 -8.02 -8.63 17.44
CA ALA A 117 -8.14 -8.68 18.89
C ALA A 117 -9.52 -9.21 19.35
N ALA A 118 -10.58 -8.87 18.60
CA ALA A 118 -11.93 -9.38 18.86
C ALA A 118 -12.04 -10.88 18.57
N ILE A 119 -11.54 -11.31 17.41
CA ILE A 119 -11.57 -12.73 17.00
C ILE A 119 -10.78 -13.59 17.98
N ASP A 120 -9.64 -13.11 18.45
CA ASP A 120 -8.81 -13.80 19.43
C ASP A 120 -9.34 -13.72 20.88
N GLY A 121 -10.45 -13.01 21.12
CA GLY A 121 -10.99 -12.79 22.46
C GLY A 121 -10.11 -11.91 23.37
N LYS A 122 -9.19 -11.15 22.78
CA LYS A 122 -8.17 -10.35 23.49
C LYS A 122 -8.57 -8.87 23.68
N ILE A 123 -9.73 -8.45 23.24
CA ILE A 123 -10.19 -7.05 23.41
C ILE A 123 -10.13 -6.62 24.88
N GLY A 124 -10.56 -7.48 25.81
CA GLY A 124 -10.48 -7.19 27.24
C GLY A 124 -9.09 -6.85 27.72
N LEU A 125 -8.06 -7.50 27.18
CA LEU A 125 -6.66 -7.25 27.53
C LEU A 125 -6.20 -5.83 27.17
N LEU A 126 -6.80 -5.22 26.15
CA LEU A 126 -6.46 -3.85 25.74
C LEU A 126 -6.83 -2.82 26.81
N VAL A 127 -7.86 -3.10 27.61
CA VAL A 127 -8.32 -2.17 28.67
C VAL A 127 -7.93 -2.60 30.08
N THR A 128 -7.65 -3.89 30.31
CA THR A 128 -7.37 -4.42 31.64
C THR A 128 -5.88 -4.55 31.95
N THR A 129 -4.99 -4.46 30.97
CA THR A 129 -3.54 -4.58 31.16
C THR A 129 -2.81 -3.27 30.85
N LEU A 130 -1.70 -3.00 31.54
CA LEU A 130 -0.87 -1.83 31.27
C LEU A 130 -0.34 -1.82 29.83
N PRO A 131 0.23 -2.91 29.26
CA PRO A 131 0.62 -2.96 27.86
C PRO A 131 -0.56 -2.69 26.90
N GLY A 132 -1.75 -3.23 27.19
CA GLY A 132 -2.95 -2.98 26.40
C GLY A 132 -3.38 -1.52 26.40
N ALA A 133 -3.35 -0.88 27.58
CA ALA A 133 -3.69 0.54 27.73
C ALA A 133 -2.69 1.45 26.96
N VAL A 134 -1.39 1.11 26.95
CA VAL A 134 -0.37 1.83 26.16
C VAL A 134 -0.64 1.68 24.65
N VAL A 135 -1.01 0.48 24.18
CA VAL A 135 -1.40 0.25 22.77
C VAL A 135 -2.63 1.07 22.40
N LEU A 136 -3.67 1.09 23.27
CA LEU A 136 -4.85 1.91 23.05
C LEU A 136 -4.54 3.41 23.00
N LEU A 137 -3.69 3.89 23.89
CA LEU A 137 -3.28 5.30 23.89
C LEU A 137 -2.56 5.64 22.57
N GLY A 138 -1.60 4.81 22.15
CA GLY A 138 -0.91 4.97 20.86
C GLY A 138 -1.87 4.98 19.68
N PHE A 139 -2.86 4.09 19.71
CA PHE A 139 -3.92 4.02 18.70
C PHE A 139 -4.77 5.31 18.67
N LEU A 140 -5.20 5.82 19.82
CA LEU A 140 -5.95 7.07 19.90
C LEU A 140 -5.14 8.26 19.39
N VAL A 141 -3.84 8.32 19.72
CA VAL A 141 -2.93 9.36 19.20
C VAL A 141 -2.83 9.27 17.67
N CYS A 142 -2.70 8.06 17.11
CA CYS A 142 -2.69 7.87 15.65
C CYS A 142 -4.01 8.32 15.00
N LEU A 143 -5.15 7.99 15.58
CA LEU A 143 -6.46 8.44 15.08
C LEU A 143 -6.60 9.96 15.14
N ALA A 144 -6.20 10.57 16.26
CA ALA A 144 -6.22 12.02 16.39
C ALA A 144 -5.32 12.70 15.35
N GLY A 145 -4.10 12.18 15.14
CA GLY A 145 -3.20 12.66 14.10
C GLY A 145 -3.79 12.53 12.69
N THR A 146 -4.41 11.38 12.39
CA THR A 146 -5.10 11.13 11.12
C THR A 146 -6.27 12.10 10.92
N ALA A 147 -7.08 12.33 11.96
CA ALA A 147 -8.19 13.29 11.92
C ALA A 147 -7.70 14.72 11.71
N LEU A 148 -6.60 15.13 12.36
CA LEU A 148 -5.96 16.43 12.18
C LEU A 148 -5.46 16.61 10.73
N CYS A 149 -4.81 15.61 10.15
CA CYS A 149 -4.39 15.63 8.75
C CYS A 149 -5.58 15.76 7.81
N GLY A 150 -6.67 15.03 8.07
CA GLY A 150 -7.92 15.13 7.32
C GLY A 150 -8.53 16.53 7.42
N TYR A 151 -8.60 17.09 8.64
CA TYR A 151 -9.10 18.45 8.88
C TYR A 151 -8.24 19.51 8.16
N ALA A 152 -6.92 19.42 8.25
CA ALA A 152 -6.00 20.30 7.54
C ALA A 152 -6.19 20.22 6.03
N GLY A 153 -6.46 19.02 5.49
CA GLY A 153 -6.80 18.82 4.08
C GLY A 153 -8.10 19.55 3.68
N VAL A 154 -9.16 19.40 4.46
CA VAL A 154 -10.44 20.10 4.23
C VAL A 154 -10.25 21.62 4.31
N LEU A 155 -9.48 22.10 5.28
CA LEU A 155 -9.21 23.54 5.42
C LEU A 155 -8.43 24.08 4.22
N LYS A 156 -7.41 23.35 3.76
CA LYS A 156 -6.67 23.70 2.54
C LYS A 156 -7.59 23.79 1.33
N GLU A 157 -8.49 22.82 1.14
CA GLU A 157 -9.43 22.81 0.01
C GLU A 157 -10.40 23.99 0.05
N ARG A 158 -10.80 24.46 1.25
CA ARG A 158 -11.65 25.67 1.39
C ARG A 158 -10.92 26.95 0.98
N LEU A 159 -9.59 26.98 1.11
CA LEU A 159 -8.77 28.13 0.75
C LEU A 159 -8.42 28.18 -0.76
N LEU A 160 -8.64 27.09 -1.50
CA LEU A 160 -8.38 27.02 -2.92
C LEU A 160 -9.50 27.72 -3.71
N THR A 161 -9.11 28.42 -4.78
CA THR A 161 -10.07 28.98 -5.77
C THR A 161 -10.74 27.83 -6.55
N ASP A 162 -11.88 28.11 -7.19
CA ASP A 162 -12.61 27.08 -7.94
C ASP A 162 -11.79 26.47 -9.08
N ASP A 163 -10.90 27.25 -9.71
CA ASP A 163 -9.99 26.74 -10.74
C ASP A 163 -8.89 25.84 -10.13
N GLN A 164 -8.37 26.19 -8.95
CA GLN A 164 -7.41 25.37 -8.23
C GLN A 164 -8.05 24.08 -7.69
N LYS A 165 -9.32 24.12 -7.26
CA LYS A 165 -10.08 22.92 -6.87
C LYS A 165 -10.25 21.98 -8.04
N LYS A 166 -10.65 22.47 -9.21
CA LYS A 166 -10.78 21.67 -10.43
C LYS A 166 -9.45 21.08 -10.90
N ALA A 167 -8.34 21.77 -10.66
CA ALA A 167 -6.99 21.26 -10.95
C ALA A 167 -6.54 20.17 -9.97
N SER A 168 -6.97 20.24 -8.70
CA SER A 168 -6.56 19.28 -7.63
C SER A 168 -7.46 18.05 -7.59
N VAL A 169 -8.76 18.16 -7.84
CA VAL A 169 -9.75 17.07 -7.81
C VAL A 169 -10.67 17.19 -9.02
N LYS A 170 -10.45 16.34 -10.04
CA LYS A 170 -11.23 16.37 -11.29
C LYS A 170 -12.73 16.12 -11.10
N GLU A 171 -13.12 15.35 -10.09
CA GLU A 171 -14.50 14.95 -9.82
C GLU A 171 -14.72 14.86 -8.30
N PHE A 172 -14.95 15.98 -7.62
CA PHE A 172 -15.23 15.95 -6.18
C PHE A 172 -16.60 15.32 -5.90
N SER A 173 -16.63 14.28 -5.07
CA SER A 173 -17.85 13.66 -4.56
C SER A 173 -17.62 13.09 -3.17
N LEU A 174 -18.07 13.81 -2.15
CA LEU A 174 -17.86 13.44 -0.75
C LEU A 174 -18.40 12.05 -0.43
N ALA A 175 -19.65 11.75 -0.81
CA ALA A 175 -20.29 10.47 -0.51
C ALA A 175 -19.57 9.30 -1.18
N LYS A 176 -19.29 9.40 -2.50
CA LYS A 176 -18.58 8.35 -3.22
C LYS A 176 -17.17 8.16 -2.67
N GLY A 177 -16.46 9.27 -2.43
CA GLY A 177 -15.09 9.23 -1.94
C GLY A 177 -14.98 8.62 -0.53
N ILE A 178 -15.86 9.00 0.41
CA ILE A 178 -15.87 8.41 1.75
C ILE A 178 -16.20 6.91 1.68
N THR A 179 -17.22 6.51 0.91
CA THR A 179 -17.56 5.09 0.75
C THR A 179 -16.37 4.27 0.24
N LEU A 180 -15.70 4.76 -0.80
CA LEU A 180 -14.52 4.09 -1.38
C LEU A 180 -13.34 4.07 -0.41
N ALA A 181 -13.08 5.16 0.30
CA ALA A 181 -12.01 5.25 1.29
C ALA A 181 -12.24 4.30 2.48
N VAL A 182 -13.50 4.21 2.96
CA VAL A 182 -13.87 3.29 4.04
C VAL A 182 -13.74 1.84 3.59
N LEU A 183 -14.32 1.47 2.43
CA LEU A 183 -14.19 0.11 1.88
C LEU A 183 -12.72 -0.23 1.62
N GLY A 184 -11.97 0.70 1.06
CA GLY A 184 -10.54 0.54 0.83
C GLY A 184 -9.77 0.33 2.13
N GLY A 185 -10.07 1.08 3.18
CA GLY A 185 -9.46 0.93 4.51
C GLY A 185 -9.76 -0.44 5.14
N ILE A 186 -11.03 -0.88 5.09
CA ILE A 186 -11.44 -2.21 5.57
C ILE A 186 -10.68 -3.31 4.82
N MET A 187 -10.64 -3.25 3.50
CA MET A 187 -9.96 -4.26 2.69
C MET A 187 -8.44 -4.18 2.82
N SER A 188 -7.87 -2.99 3.02
CA SER A 188 -6.43 -2.83 3.28
C SER A 188 -6.02 -3.45 4.62
N ALA A 189 -6.91 -3.46 5.62
CA ALA A 189 -6.67 -4.14 6.89
C ALA A 189 -6.53 -5.67 6.75
N SER A 190 -6.97 -6.26 5.61
CA SER A 190 -6.84 -7.70 5.36
C SER A 190 -5.38 -8.19 5.35
N MET A 191 -4.40 -7.31 5.19
CA MET A 191 -2.99 -7.69 5.35
C MET A 191 -2.71 -8.22 6.76
N ALA A 192 -3.32 -7.66 7.81
CA ALA A 192 -3.20 -8.19 9.17
C ALA A 192 -3.76 -9.62 9.28
N PHE A 193 -4.87 -9.89 8.58
CA PHE A 193 -5.44 -11.24 8.52
C PHE A 193 -4.57 -12.20 7.70
N ALA A 194 -3.87 -11.71 6.66
CA ALA A 194 -2.89 -12.52 5.94
C ALA A 194 -1.78 -13.02 6.87
N PHE A 195 -1.26 -12.14 7.75
CA PHE A 195 -0.27 -12.52 8.76
C PHE A 195 -0.82 -13.51 9.78
N THR A 196 -2.06 -13.33 10.24
CA THR A 196 -2.70 -14.27 11.17
C THR A 196 -2.91 -15.64 10.53
N ALA A 197 -3.50 -15.70 9.33
CA ALA A 197 -3.73 -16.95 8.61
C ALA A 197 -2.43 -17.65 8.20
N GLY A 198 -1.40 -16.87 7.90
CA GLY A 198 -0.07 -17.35 7.52
C GLY A 198 0.88 -17.64 8.69
N ALA A 199 0.46 -17.49 9.95
CA ALA A 199 1.31 -17.77 11.11
C ALA A 199 1.94 -19.18 11.09
N PRO A 200 1.30 -20.26 10.59
CA PRO A 200 1.94 -21.54 10.42
C PRO A 200 3.12 -21.51 9.42
N ILE A 201 3.08 -20.67 8.38
CA ILE A 201 4.19 -20.51 7.42
C ILE A 201 5.43 -19.96 8.15
N ALA A 202 5.25 -18.97 9.02
CA ALA A 202 6.33 -18.42 9.83
C ALA A 202 6.96 -19.48 10.77
N LYS A 203 6.15 -20.38 11.32
CA LYS A 203 6.67 -21.50 12.14
C LYS A 203 7.53 -22.45 11.32
N VAL A 204 7.09 -22.82 10.11
CA VAL A 204 7.87 -23.66 9.19
C VAL A 204 9.18 -22.96 8.82
N ALA A 205 9.15 -21.64 8.59
CA ALA A 205 10.34 -20.85 8.28
C ALA A 205 11.38 -20.92 9.42
N VAL A 206 10.96 -20.75 10.68
CA VAL A 206 11.86 -20.87 11.84
C VAL A 206 12.42 -22.28 11.95
N GLN A 207 11.59 -23.31 11.77
CA GLN A 207 12.03 -24.72 11.78
C GLN A 207 13.05 -25.03 10.67
N ALA A 208 12.94 -24.36 9.53
CA ALA A 208 13.89 -24.45 8.42
C ALA A 208 15.15 -23.61 8.61
N GLY A 209 15.32 -22.95 9.77
CA GLY A 209 16.52 -22.18 10.10
C GLY A 209 16.47 -20.69 9.76
N SER A 210 15.31 -20.13 9.41
CA SER A 210 15.16 -18.68 9.26
C SER A 210 15.33 -17.98 10.60
N ALA A 211 16.04 -16.84 10.61
CA ALA A 211 16.12 -16.00 11.80
C ALA A 211 14.72 -15.46 12.17
N GLU A 212 14.46 -15.28 13.46
CA GLU A 212 13.15 -14.81 13.98
C GLU A 212 12.68 -13.50 13.32
N VAL A 213 13.60 -12.58 13.03
CA VAL A 213 13.29 -11.31 12.38
C VAL A 213 12.81 -11.49 10.92
N PHE A 214 13.18 -12.58 10.26
CA PHE A 214 12.83 -12.87 8.86
C PHE A 214 11.79 -13.99 8.68
N LYS A 215 11.25 -14.54 9.76
CA LYS A 215 10.29 -15.67 9.71
C LYS A 215 9.05 -15.41 8.86
N ASN A 216 8.65 -14.16 8.72
CA ASN A 216 7.49 -13.77 7.93
C ASN A 216 7.79 -13.49 6.45
N MET A 217 9.05 -13.60 6.00
CA MET A 217 9.39 -13.31 4.60
C MET A 217 8.69 -14.23 3.59
N PRO A 218 8.62 -15.56 3.78
CA PRO A 218 7.89 -16.43 2.86
C PRO A 218 6.39 -16.09 2.77
N LEU A 219 5.77 -15.78 3.93
CA LEU A 219 4.38 -15.31 3.99
C LEU A 219 4.21 -14.01 3.20
N LEU A 220 5.12 -13.06 3.40
CA LEU A 220 5.05 -11.74 2.75
C LEU A 220 5.17 -11.87 1.23
N VAL A 221 6.06 -12.73 0.73
CA VAL A 221 6.17 -13.04 -0.71
C VAL A 221 4.82 -13.50 -1.25
N LEU A 222 4.14 -14.42 -0.55
CA LEU A 222 2.86 -14.96 -0.99
C LEU A 222 1.71 -13.95 -0.90
N ALA A 223 1.62 -13.20 0.20
CA ALA A 223 0.58 -12.19 0.40
C ALA A 223 0.69 -11.04 -0.61
N LEU A 224 1.91 -10.57 -0.87
CA LEU A 224 2.16 -9.52 -1.86
C LEU A 224 1.91 -10.02 -3.30
N ALA A 225 2.19 -11.30 -3.60
CA ALA A 225 1.80 -11.91 -4.87
C ALA A 225 0.28 -11.92 -5.07
N GLY A 226 -0.50 -12.21 -4.01
CA GLY A 226 -1.95 -12.08 -4.02
C GLY A 226 -2.40 -10.65 -4.34
N GLY A 227 -1.82 -9.66 -3.66
CA GLY A 227 -2.09 -8.24 -3.89
C GLY A 227 -1.71 -7.79 -5.30
N PHE A 228 -0.57 -8.24 -5.81
CA PHE A 228 -0.17 -7.98 -7.19
C PHE A 228 -1.17 -8.55 -8.19
N THR A 229 -1.65 -9.78 -7.98
CA THR A 229 -2.62 -10.41 -8.89
C THR A 229 -3.87 -9.55 -9.06
N THR A 230 -4.44 -9.04 -7.97
CA THR A 230 -5.62 -8.18 -8.01
C THR A 230 -5.34 -6.85 -8.74
N ASN A 231 -4.22 -6.23 -8.42
CA ASN A 231 -3.80 -4.98 -9.07
C ASN A 231 -3.51 -5.21 -10.55
N PHE A 232 -2.83 -6.30 -10.91
CA PHE A 232 -2.53 -6.68 -12.29
C PHE A 232 -3.80 -6.84 -13.12
N ILE A 233 -4.75 -7.66 -12.66
CA ILE A 233 -6.01 -7.90 -13.36
C ILE A 233 -6.77 -6.59 -13.55
N SER A 234 -6.94 -5.80 -12.49
CA SER A 234 -7.69 -4.54 -12.55
C SER A 234 -7.04 -3.53 -13.48
N THR A 235 -5.72 -3.42 -13.44
CA THR A 235 -4.99 -2.48 -14.28
C THR A 235 -4.93 -2.95 -15.73
N MET A 236 -4.83 -4.26 -16.01
CA MET A 236 -4.92 -4.79 -17.36
C MET A 236 -6.29 -4.50 -17.99
N ILE A 237 -7.38 -4.66 -17.24
CA ILE A 237 -8.72 -4.29 -17.70
C ILE A 237 -8.79 -2.79 -18.03
N ALA A 238 -8.22 -1.93 -17.17
CA ALA A 238 -8.18 -0.49 -17.40
C ALA A 238 -7.34 -0.11 -18.63
N THR A 239 -6.16 -0.72 -18.80
CA THR A 239 -5.27 -0.54 -19.96
C THR A 239 -5.95 -0.97 -21.26
N ALA A 240 -6.65 -2.10 -21.24
CA ALA A 240 -7.40 -2.58 -22.41
C ALA A 240 -8.51 -1.60 -22.82
N LYS A 241 -9.27 -1.09 -21.84
CA LYS A 241 -10.33 -0.10 -22.10
C LYS A 241 -9.78 1.23 -22.67
N LYS A 242 -8.59 1.65 -22.23
CA LYS A 242 -7.94 2.89 -22.70
C LYS A 242 -7.08 2.69 -23.95
N LYS A 243 -6.93 1.46 -24.46
CA LYS A 243 -6.04 1.10 -25.58
C LYS A 243 -4.58 1.55 -25.35
N ALA A 244 -4.12 1.60 -24.09
CA ALA A 244 -2.83 2.13 -23.69
C ALA A 244 -1.68 1.09 -23.73
N PHE A 245 -1.86 -0.05 -24.40
CA PHE A 245 -0.81 -1.07 -24.54
C PHE A 245 0.42 -0.58 -25.31
N VAL A 246 0.27 0.46 -26.11
CA VAL A 246 1.38 1.07 -26.86
C VAL A 246 2.46 1.63 -25.93
N ASP A 247 2.11 2.03 -24.71
CA ASP A 247 3.06 2.58 -23.73
C ASP A 247 4.14 1.58 -23.32
N TYR A 248 3.85 0.26 -23.40
CA TYR A 248 4.85 -0.78 -23.10
C TYR A 248 5.94 -0.91 -24.15
N VAL A 249 5.71 -0.39 -25.35
CA VAL A 249 6.64 -0.43 -26.50
C VAL A 249 7.41 0.87 -26.60
N VAL A 250 6.87 1.98 -26.11
CA VAL A 250 7.48 3.32 -26.19
C VAL A 250 8.44 3.51 -25.01
N LYS A 251 9.74 3.75 -25.30
CA LYS A 251 10.72 4.10 -24.25
C LYS A 251 10.28 5.38 -23.53
N PRO A 252 10.30 5.41 -22.18
CA PRO A 252 10.06 6.63 -21.43
C PRO A 252 11.12 7.66 -21.79
N ARG A 253 10.73 8.76 -22.43
CA ARG A 253 11.65 9.89 -22.67
C ARG A 253 11.78 10.68 -21.37
N SER A 254 13.03 10.90 -20.94
CA SER A 254 13.31 11.79 -19.81
C SER A 254 12.97 13.23 -20.21
N THR A 255 12.40 14.01 -19.28
CA THR A 255 12.06 15.43 -19.47
C THR A 255 13.22 16.29 -19.97
N ARG A 256 14.47 15.87 -19.72
CA ARG A 256 15.68 16.58 -20.14
C ARG A 256 15.87 16.64 -21.67
N SER A 257 15.25 15.70 -22.43
CA SER A 257 15.33 15.71 -23.89
C SER A 257 14.28 16.60 -24.58
N GLU A 258 13.21 16.98 -23.89
CA GLU A 258 12.15 17.82 -24.46
C GLU A 258 12.44 19.32 -24.32
N GLU A 259 13.06 19.72 -23.21
CA GLU A 259 13.55 21.10 -23.05
C GLU A 259 14.59 21.43 -24.12
N HIS A 260 15.50 20.49 -24.39
CA HIS A 260 16.51 20.68 -25.44
C HIS A 260 15.94 20.70 -26.86
N THR A 261 14.85 19.95 -27.12
CA THR A 261 14.22 19.92 -28.46
C THR A 261 13.36 21.16 -28.69
N SER A 262 12.68 21.68 -27.66
CA SER A 262 11.91 22.91 -27.75
C SER A 262 12.79 24.15 -27.85
N GLU A 263 13.96 24.18 -27.17
CA GLU A 263 14.93 25.26 -27.32
C GLU A 263 15.59 25.26 -28.71
N LEU A 264 15.86 24.10 -29.30
CA LEU A 264 16.42 23.99 -30.66
C LEU A 264 15.36 24.38 -31.71
N GLN A 265 14.08 24.02 -31.54
CA GLN A 265 13.01 24.46 -32.44
C GLN A 265 12.78 25.96 -32.37
N SER A 266 12.78 26.56 -31.18
CA SER A 266 12.63 28.00 -31.00
C SER A 266 13.81 28.82 -31.61
N ARG A 267 15.00 28.21 -31.73
CA ARG A 267 16.15 28.82 -32.35
C ARG A 267 16.22 28.66 -33.89
N SER A 268 15.47 27.71 -34.46
CA SER A 268 15.38 27.52 -35.91
C SER A 268 14.28 28.39 -36.55
N ASP A 269 13.43 28.97 -35.73
CA ASP A 269 12.29 29.85 -36.17
C ASP A 269 12.61 31.36 -36.03
N LEU A 270 13.90 31.70 -35.66
CA LEU A 270 14.50 33.04 -35.69
C LEU A 270 15.54 33.16 -36.81
#